data_7c016dbc1e614a3ec265c7c08a7de6c3
#
_entry.id   7c016dbc1e614a3ec265c7c08a7de6c3
#
_cell.length_a   1.000
_cell.length_b   1.000
_cell.length_c   1.000
_cell.angle_alpha   90.00
_cell.angle_beta   90.00
_cell.angle_gamma   90.00
#
_symmetry.space_group_name_H-M   'P 1'
#
loop_
_entity.id
_entity.type
_entity.pdbx_description
1 polymer ?
#
loop_
_entity_poly.entity_id
_entity_poly.type
_entity_poly.pdbx_seq_one_letter_code
_entity_poly.pdbx_strand_id
1 'polypeptide(L)'
;MNILWISDGKKGHEKQVKILLKEISKTENIVIKKEIILVNKLSWLIELLIYSTSLLFGNLFLRKGKFLVYTEDNIDIVIGAGSSIHLRMLLIKSYLSNVGNSVKVVSVLAPNLFKRKFDIICSPTHDSKKLSACNKVIYFEGSLAKVSTNKVDEHIISNFLLNKFG
;
A
#
# COMPACT_ATOMS: atom_id res chain seq x y z
N MET A 1 9.09 12.25 5.56
CA MET A 1 8.12 11.51 4.73
C MET A 1 7.01 10.97 5.63
N ASN A 2 5.74 11.29 5.31
CA ASN A 2 4.58 10.89 6.12
C ASN A 2 3.96 9.61 5.52
N ILE A 3 3.90 8.55 6.32
CA ILE A 3 3.43 7.24 5.89
C ILE A 3 2.15 6.89 6.65
N LEU A 4 1.06 6.64 5.92
CA LEU A 4 -0.15 6.03 6.44
C LEU A 4 -0.06 4.51 6.29
N TRP A 5 0.06 3.81 7.41
CA TRP A 5 0.09 2.35 7.43
C TRP A 5 -1.30 1.79 7.73
N ILE A 6 -1.91 1.17 6.73
CA ILE A 6 -3.19 0.47 6.86
C ILE A 6 -2.91 -0.99 7.24
N SER A 7 -3.49 -1.45 8.32
CA SER A 7 -3.35 -2.82 8.84
C SER A 7 -4.69 -3.54 8.91
N ASP A 8 -4.71 -4.82 8.54
CA ASP A 8 -5.87 -5.70 8.73
C ASP A 8 -5.87 -6.41 10.10
N GLY A 9 -4.94 -6.04 10.98
CA GLY A 9 -4.77 -6.62 12.33
C GLY A 9 -4.09 -7.98 12.37
N LYS A 10 -3.74 -8.58 11.22
CA LYS A 10 -3.07 -9.88 11.20
C LYS A 10 -1.58 -9.74 11.50
N LYS A 11 -1.11 -10.40 12.56
CA LYS A 11 0.29 -10.31 13.04
C LYS A 11 1.33 -10.62 11.96
N GLY A 12 1.05 -11.58 11.05
CA GLY A 12 1.95 -11.93 9.95
C GLY A 12 2.11 -10.82 8.92
N HIS A 13 1.01 -10.13 8.57
CA HIS A 13 1.02 -8.99 7.65
C HIS A 13 1.71 -7.79 8.29
N GLU A 14 1.38 -7.51 9.55
CA GLU A 14 2.01 -6.41 10.29
C GLU A 14 3.53 -6.58 10.41
N LYS A 15 3.99 -7.81 10.67
CA LYS A 15 5.43 -8.10 10.78
C LYS A 15 6.18 -7.77 9.49
N GLN A 16 5.61 -8.10 8.32
CA GLN A 16 6.22 -7.78 7.03
C GLN A 16 6.29 -6.28 6.76
N VAL A 17 5.20 -5.55 7.02
CA VAL A 17 5.18 -4.09 6.86
C VAL A 17 6.16 -3.42 7.81
N LYS A 18 6.23 -3.87 9.08
CA LYS A 18 7.18 -3.33 10.07
C LYS A 18 8.63 -3.46 9.63
N ILE A 19 9.00 -4.61 9.03
CA ILE A 19 10.37 -4.84 8.55
C ILE A 19 10.69 -3.85 7.43
N LEU A 20 9.80 -3.71 6.45
CA LEU A 20 10.01 -2.75 5.35
C LEU A 20 10.11 -1.32 5.88
N LEU A 21 9.22 -0.91 6.79
CA LEU A 21 9.26 0.44 7.39
C LEU A 21 10.55 0.67 8.19
N LYS A 22 11.02 -0.34 8.94
CA LYS A 22 12.30 -0.27 9.66
C LYS A 22 13.48 -0.06 8.71
N GLU A 23 13.48 -0.72 7.57
CA GLU A 23 14.56 -0.53 6.60
C GLU A 23 14.50 0.86 5.95
N ILE A 24 13.31 1.33 5.56
CA ILE A 24 13.13 2.70 5.04
C ILE A 24 13.59 3.75 6.06
N SER A 25 13.33 3.54 7.34
CA SER A 25 13.72 4.48 8.40
C SER A 25 15.23 4.61 8.63
N LYS A 26 16.03 3.71 8.08
CA LYS A 26 17.51 3.84 8.13
C LYS A 26 18.05 4.91 7.17
N THR A 27 17.31 5.18 6.10
CA THR A 27 17.73 6.08 5.03
C THR A 27 16.90 7.37 4.97
N GLU A 28 15.69 7.35 5.50
CA GLU A 28 14.72 8.44 5.45
C GLU A 28 14.12 8.75 6.82
N ASN A 29 13.96 10.02 7.13
CA ASN A 29 13.13 10.43 8.28
C ASN A 29 11.67 10.19 7.96
N ILE A 30 11.05 9.21 8.64
CA ILE A 30 9.66 8.83 8.43
C ILE A 30 8.80 9.11 9.66
N VAL A 31 7.59 9.63 9.41
CA VAL A 31 6.52 9.72 10.40
C VAL A 31 5.45 8.71 10.02
N ILE A 32 5.13 7.79 10.92
CA ILE A 32 4.20 6.69 10.64
C ILE A 32 2.92 6.91 11.45
N LYS A 33 1.79 7.01 10.73
CA LYS A 33 0.45 6.90 11.31
C LYS A 33 -0.11 5.53 10.97
N LYS A 34 -0.33 4.70 11.98
CA LYS A 34 -0.91 3.35 11.81
C LYS A 34 -2.42 3.39 12.06
N GLU A 35 -3.18 2.79 11.16
CA GLU A 35 -4.61 2.56 11.31
C GLU A 35 -4.95 1.08 11.12
N ILE A 36 -5.76 0.53 12.03
CA ILE A 36 -6.24 -0.85 11.94
C ILE A 36 -7.66 -0.83 11.40
N ILE A 37 -7.87 -1.47 10.25
CA ILE A 37 -9.16 -1.55 9.59
C ILE A 37 -9.61 -3.00 9.53
N LEU A 38 -10.67 -3.32 10.26
CA LEU A 38 -11.33 -4.62 10.18
C LEU A 38 -12.37 -4.59 9.06
N VAL A 39 -12.05 -5.19 7.94
CA VAL A 39 -12.93 -5.25 6.77
C VAL A 39 -13.69 -6.58 6.78
N ASN A 40 -15.02 -6.51 6.91
CA ASN A 40 -15.88 -7.68 6.71
C ASN A 40 -16.25 -7.84 5.22
N LYS A 41 -16.86 -8.97 4.84
CA LYS A 41 -17.22 -9.27 3.44
C LYS A 41 -18.15 -8.21 2.83
N LEU A 42 -19.12 -7.73 3.60
CA LEU A 42 -20.08 -6.72 3.14
C LEU A 42 -19.39 -5.37 2.91
N SER A 43 -18.56 -4.94 3.86
CA SER A 43 -17.76 -3.73 3.73
C SER A 43 -16.85 -3.80 2.50
N TRP A 44 -16.23 -4.94 2.24
CA TRP A 44 -15.38 -5.15 1.06
C TRP A 44 -16.15 -5.02 -0.25
N LEU A 45 -17.36 -5.59 -0.35
CA LEU A 45 -18.22 -5.44 -1.53
C LEU A 45 -18.63 -3.98 -1.77
N ILE A 46 -18.98 -3.26 -0.70
CA ILE A 46 -19.31 -1.83 -0.78
C ILE A 46 -18.10 -1.04 -1.28
N GLU A 47 -16.92 -1.30 -0.76
CA GLU A 47 -15.68 -0.65 -1.20
C GLU A 47 -15.36 -0.97 -2.67
N LEU A 48 -15.60 -2.20 -3.11
CA LEU A 48 -15.44 -2.60 -4.50
C LEU A 48 -16.37 -1.83 -5.43
N LEU A 49 -17.65 -1.69 -5.05
CA LEU A 49 -18.62 -0.91 -5.80
C LEU A 49 -18.23 0.57 -5.87
N ILE A 50 -17.89 1.18 -4.73
CA ILE A 50 -17.46 2.58 -4.67
C ILE A 50 -16.21 2.80 -5.54
N TYR A 51 -15.23 1.91 -5.46
CA TYR A 51 -14.01 2.04 -6.25
C TYR A 51 -14.28 1.86 -7.74
N SER A 52 -15.09 0.87 -8.13
CA SER A 52 -15.45 0.62 -9.53
C SER A 52 -16.25 1.79 -10.12
N THR A 53 -17.20 2.35 -9.37
CA THR A 53 -17.95 3.54 -9.81
C THR A 53 -17.06 4.78 -9.92
N SER A 54 -16.07 4.94 -9.02
CA SER A 54 -15.11 6.04 -9.09
C SER A 54 -14.22 5.97 -10.32
N LEU A 55 -13.91 4.77 -10.81
CA LEU A 55 -13.15 4.59 -12.06
C LEU A 55 -13.96 4.95 -13.31
N LEU A 56 -15.29 4.75 -13.29
CA LEU A 56 -16.17 4.99 -14.44
C LEU A 56 -16.66 6.44 -14.50
N PHE A 57 -17.05 7.00 -13.37
CA PHE A 57 -17.71 8.31 -13.28
C PHE A 57 -16.82 9.40 -12.67
N GLY A 58 -15.54 9.10 -12.48
CA GLY A 58 -14.64 10.00 -11.78
C GLY A 58 -15.00 10.10 -10.29
N ASN A 59 -14.33 11.02 -9.62
CA ASN A 59 -14.30 11.06 -8.17
C ASN A 59 -15.49 11.80 -7.51
N LEU A 60 -16.57 12.06 -8.24
CA LEU A 60 -17.76 12.75 -7.73
C LEU A 60 -18.35 12.07 -6.46
N PHE A 61 -18.28 10.75 -6.40
CA PHE A 61 -18.82 9.96 -5.30
C PHE A 61 -17.88 9.91 -4.07
N LEU A 62 -16.59 10.17 -4.23
CA LEU A 62 -15.61 10.12 -3.13
C LEU A 62 -15.66 11.37 -2.24
N ARG A 63 -16.25 12.45 -2.70
CA ARG A 63 -16.25 13.76 -2.02
C ARG A 63 -17.08 13.83 -0.73
N LYS A 64 -17.97 12.85 -0.48
CA LYS A 64 -18.92 12.87 0.65
C LYS A 64 -18.72 11.74 1.69
N GLY A 65 -17.63 10.98 1.62
CA GLY A 65 -17.43 9.82 2.49
C GLY A 65 -16.58 10.09 3.73
N LYS A 66 -16.60 9.15 4.66
CA LYS A 66 -15.80 9.09 5.91
C LYS A 66 -14.26 9.13 5.72
N PHE A 67 -13.78 9.39 4.50
CA PHE A 67 -12.36 9.47 4.15
C PHE A 67 -11.72 10.84 4.45
N LEU A 68 -12.52 11.81 4.91
CA LEU A 68 -12.10 13.16 5.28
C LEU A 68 -10.99 13.22 6.34
N VAL A 69 -10.85 12.18 7.15
CA VAL A 69 -9.89 12.11 8.26
C VAL A 69 -8.43 12.17 7.79
N TYR A 70 -8.16 11.94 6.50
CA TYR A 70 -6.79 11.84 5.98
C TYR A 70 -6.28 13.12 5.28
N THR A 71 -7.10 14.16 5.15
CA THR A 71 -6.72 15.37 4.41
C THR A 71 -5.77 16.29 5.16
N GLU A 72 -5.71 16.16 6.49
CA GLU A 72 -4.91 17.05 7.34
C GLU A 72 -3.44 16.61 7.48
N ASP A 73 -3.13 15.36 7.12
CA ASP A 73 -1.86 14.74 7.50
C ASP A 73 -0.75 14.80 6.42
N ASN A 74 -0.92 15.49 5.29
CA ASN A 74 0.07 15.55 4.19
C ASN A 74 0.75 14.20 3.90
N ILE A 75 -0.08 13.16 3.63
CA ILE A 75 0.38 11.78 3.46
C ILE A 75 1.13 11.65 2.13
N ASP A 76 2.37 11.17 2.17
CA ASP A 76 3.18 10.87 0.99
C ASP A 76 2.95 9.44 0.49
N ILE A 77 2.82 8.49 1.42
CA ILE A 77 2.70 7.06 1.10
C ILE A 77 1.59 6.40 1.92
N VAL A 78 0.77 5.59 1.25
CA VAL A 78 -0.13 4.62 1.89
C VAL A 78 0.46 3.23 1.72
N ILE A 79 0.75 2.54 2.82
CA ILE A 79 1.35 1.20 2.83
C ILE A 79 0.49 0.20 3.59
N GLY A 80 0.45 -1.05 3.14
CA GLY A 80 -0.25 -2.11 3.84
C GLY A 80 -0.01 -3.49 3.23
N ALA A 81 -0.42 -4.52 3.98
CA ALA A 81 -0.33 -5.93 3.57
C ALA A 81 -1.66 -6.64 3.78
N GLY A 82 -2.03 -7.48 2.81
CA GLY A 82 -3.23 -8.30 2.87
C GLY A 82 -4.34 -7.84 1.95
N SER A 83 -4.98 -8.81 1.28
CA SER A 83 -5.99 -8.56 0.24
C SER A 83 -7.24 -7.83 0.74
N SER A 84 -7.56 -7.96 2.03
CA SER A 84 -8.74 -7.34 2.64
C SER A 84 -8.70 -5.81 2.66
N ILE A 85 -7.49 -5.21 2.72
CA ILE A 85 -7.31 -3.77 2.84
C ILE A 85 -6.93 -3.08 1.52
N HIS A 86 -6.62 -3.83 0.48
CA HIS A 86 -6.14 -3.28 -0.78
C HIS A 86 -7.10 -2.28 -1.43
N LEU A 87 -8.41 -2.58 -1.42
CA LEU A 87 -9.43 -1.65 -1.93
C LEU A 87 -9.47 -0.36 -1.13
N ARG A 88 -9.38 -0.46 0.20
CA ARG A 88 -9.32 0.72 1.09
C ARG A 88 -8.12 1.60 0.78
N MET A 89 -6.95 1.01 0.57
CA MET A 89 -5.75 1.76 0.19
C MET A 89 -5.92 2.51 -1.13
N LEU A 90 -6.53 1.88 -2.14
CA LEU A 90 -6.81 2.51 -3.43
C LEU A 90 -7.87 3.60 -3.34
N LEU A 91 -8.90 3.43 -2.49
CA LEU A 91 -9.90 4.46 -2.20
C LEU A 91 -9.26 5.69 -1.53
N ILE A 92 -8.38 5.48 -0.54
CA ILE A 92 -7.63 6.56 0.11
C ILE A 92 -6.76 7.29 -0.91
N LYS A 93 -6.03 6.57 -1.78
CA LYS A 93 -5.27 7.18 -2.87
C LYS A 93 -6.15 8.05 -3.76
N SER A 94 -7.25 7.49 -4.25
CA SER A 94 -8.17 8.22 -5.13
C SER A 94 -8.70 9.48 -4.45
N TYR A 95 -9.07 9.38 -3.19
CA TYR A 95 -9.56 10.52 -2.42
C TYR A 95 -8.49 11.60 -2.26
N LEU A 96 -7.30 11.24 -1.80
CA LEU A 96 -6.20 12.19 -1.58
C LEU A 96 -5.72 12.84 -2.88
N SER A 97 -5.67 12.07 -3.97
CA SER A 97 -5.35 12.62 -5.30
C SER A 97 -6.38 13.66 -5.78
N ASN A 98 -7.65 13.50 -5.40
CA ASN A 98 -8.71 14.47 -5.76
C ASN A 98 -8.62 15.80 -5.03
N VAL A 99 -8.03 15.79 -3.84
CA VAL A 99 -7.80 17.03 -3.07
C VAL A 99 -6.44 17.64 -3.36
N GLY A 100 -5.74 17.14 -4.40
CA GLY A 100 -4.49 17.71 -4.88
C GLY A 100 -3.22 17.09 -4.27
N ASN A 101 -3.34 16.04 -3.45
CA ASN A 101 -2.18 15.39 -2.83
C ASN A 101 -1.61 14.30 -3.75
N SER A 102 -0.32 14.34 -4.03
CA SER A 102 0.38 13.28 -4.77
C SER A 102 0.76 12.15 -3.83
N VAL A 103 -0.09 11.13 -3.73
CA VAL A 103 0.08 10.00 -2.81
C VAL A 103 0.47 8.74 -3.57
N LYS A 104 1.50 8.03 -3.10
CA LYS A 104 1.90 6.70 -3.60
C LYS A 104 1.28 5.59 -2.76
N VAL A 105 0.88 4.49 -3.41
CA VAL A 105 0.35 3.31 -2.72
C VAL A 105 1.28 2.13 -2.90
N VAL A 106 1.70 1.57 -1.78
CA VAL A 106 2.62 0.44 -1.69
C VAL A 106 1.92 -0.78 -1.10
N SER A 107 1.81 -1.84 -1.89
CA SER A 107 1.31 -3.12 -1.38
C SER A 107 2.48 -4.00 -0.93
N VAL A 108 2.42 -4.47 0.30
CA VAL A 108 3.30 -5.54 0.78
C VAL A 108 2.51 -6.85 0.64
N LEU A 109 2.94 -7.73 -0.24
CA LEU A 109 2.26 -8.89 -0.83
C LEU A 109 1.44 -8.55 -2.08
N ALA A 110 1.25 -9.58 -2.92
CA ALA A 110 0.55 -9.46 -4.20
C ALA A 110 -0.93 -9.10 -4.02
N PRO A 111 -1.41 -7.99 -4.59
CA PRO A 111 -2.83 -7.67 -4.58
C PRO A 111 -3.62 -8.64 -5.47
N ASN A 112 -4.86 -8.97 -5.09
CA ASN A 112 -5.73 -9.81 -5.89
C ASN A 112 -6.38 -9.03 -7.05
N LEU A 113 -6.80 -7.78 -6.80
CA LEU A 113 -7.51 -6.92 -7.76
C LEU A 113 -6.73 -5.63 -8.01
N PHE A 114 -6.98 -5.02 -9.17
CA PHE A 114 -6.45 -3.71 -9.54
C PHE A 114 -4.93 -3.55 -9.37
N LYS A 115 -4.16 -4.62 -9.61
CA LYS A 115 -2.69 -4.68 -9.40
C LYS A 115 -1.95 -3.51 -10.03
N ARG A 116 -2.34 -3.09 -11.25
CA ARG A 116 -1.73 -1.97 -11.99
C ARG A 116 -1.98 -0.59 -11.37
N LYS A 117 -2.88 -0.48 -10.38
CA LYS A 117 -3.20 0.78 -9.69
C LYS A 117 -2.30 1.05 -8.49
N PHE A 118 -1.53 0.05 -8.07
CA PHE A 118 -0.49 0.21 -7.06
C PHE A 118 0.76 0.82 -7.69
N ASP A 119 1.40 1.74 -6.99
CA ASP A 119 2.63 2.38 -7.45
C ASP A 119 3.83 1.46 -7.26
N ILE A 120 3.85 0.69 -6.17
CA ILE A 120 4.85 -0.34 -5.88
C ILE A 120 4.18 -1.56 -5.27
N ILE A 121 4.62 -2.74 -5.68
CA ILE A 121 4.22 -4.01 -5.08
C ILE A 121 5.48 -4.71 -4.60
N CYS A 122 5.62 -4.92 -3.29
CA CYS A 122 6.67 -5.76 -2.71
C CYS A 122 6.12 -7.16 -2.53
N SER A 123 6.63 -8.16 -3.26
CA SER A 123 6.05 -9.50 -3.26
C SER A 123 7.12 -10.59 -3.25
N PRO A 124 6.86 -11.75 -2.61
CA PRO A 124 7.75 -12.89 -2.71
C PRO A 124 7.90 -13.37 -4.16
N THR A 125 9.08 -13.91 -4.48
CA THR A 125 9.44 -14.40 -5.83
C THR A 125 8.47 -15.45 -6.36
N HIS A 126 7.89 -16.28 -5.49
CA HIS A 126 6.91 -17.30 -5.90
C HIS A 126 5.58 -16.73 -6.42
N ASP A 127 5.28 -15.44 -6.18
CA ASP A 127 4.11 -14.75 -6.73
C ASP A 127 4.40 -14.04 -8.07
N SER A 128 5.63 -14.18 -8.62
CA SER A 128 6.05 -13.49 -9.86
C SER A 128 5.12 -13.73 -11.04
N LYS A 129 4.65 -14.98 -11.23
CA LYS A 129 3.69 -15.30 -12.30
C LYS A 129 2.39 -14.51 -12.19
N LYS A 130 1.92 -14.21 -10.97
CA LYS A 130 0.68 -13.43 -10.74
C LYS A 130 0.86 -11.94 -11.04
N LEU A 131 2.11 -11.45 -11.08
CA LEU A 131 2.47 -10.04 -11.20
C LEU A 131 3.19 -9.71 -12.50
N SER A 132 3.29 -10.64 -13.45
CA SER A 132 4.00 -10.50 -14.72
C SER A 132 3.56 -9.30 -15.58
N ALA A 133 2.32 -8.83 -15.40
CA ALA A 133 1.78 -7.68 -16.10
C ALA A 133 1.95 -6.34 -15.33
N CYS A 134 2.69 -6.32 -14.23
CA CYS A 134 2.91 -5.14 -13.39
C CYS A 134 4.34 -4.64 -13.54
N ASN A 135 4.50 -3.34 -13.81
CA ASN A 135 5.82 -2.75 -14.14
C ASN A 135 6.64 -2.35 -12.90
N LYS A 136 6.01 -2.26 -11.73
CA LYS A 136 6.65 -1.75 -10.49
C LYS A 136 6.55 -2.80 -9.38
N VAL A 137 7.23 -3.93 -9.58
CA VAL A 137 7.26 -5.01 -8.59
C VAL A 137 8.69 -5.21 -8.09
N ILE A 138 8.81 -5.23 -6.77
CA ILE A 138 10.05 -5.55 -6.07
C ILE A 138 9.88 -6.95 -5.50
N TYR A 139 10.69 -7.88 -5.97
CA TYR A 139 10.66 -9.26 -5.50
C TYR A 139 11.66 -9.48 -4.37
N PHE A 140 11.27 -10.29 -3.39
CA PHE A 140 12.14 -10.76 -2.33
C PHE A 140 12.03 -12.28 -2.17
N GLU A 141 13.09 -12.91 -1.69
CA GLU A 141 13.10 -14.35 -1.43
C GLU A 141 12.42 -14.69 -0.10
N GLY A 142 11.55 -15.69 -0.12
CA GLY A 142 10.86 -16.19 1.06
C GLY A 142 9.82 -15.21 1.63
N SER A 143 9.95 -14.89 2.91
CA SER A 143 9.07 -13.94 3.61
C SER A 143 9.91 -12.84 4.25
N LEU A 144 9.52 -11.59 4.09
CA LEU A 144 10.17 -10.47 4.79
C LEU A 144 10.30 -10.72 6.29
N ALA A 145 9.39 -11.52 6.86
CA ALA A 145 9.44 -11.90 8.27
C ALA A 145 10.59 -12.85 8.64
N LYS A 146 11.20 -13.56 7.68
CA LYS A 146 12.35 -14.46 7.89
C LYS A 146 13.70 -13.79 7.65
N VAL A 147 13.73 -12.67 6.96
CA VAL A 147 14.94 -11.91 6.59
C VAL A 147 15.48 -11.08 7.78
N SER A 148 15.26 -11.52 9.00
CA SER A 148 15.52 -10.70 10.20
C SER A 148 16.98 -10.64 10.64
N THR A 149 17.95 -11.20 9.93
CA THR A 149 19.30 -11.22 10.53
C THR A 149 20.47 -10.83 9.63
N ASN A 150 20.43 -11.01 8.31
CA ASN A 150 21.58 -10.59 7.51
C ASN A 150 21.16 -10.32 6.07
N LYS A 151 21.10 -9.09 5.65
CA LYS A 151 20.84 -8.62 4.29
C LYS A 151 19.36 -8.66 3.88
N VAL A 152 18.53 -7.75 4.40
CA VAL A 152 17.50 -7.16 3.55
C VAL A 152 18.29 -6.44 2.46
N ASP A 153 18.18 -6.92 1.24
CA ASP A 153 18.97 -6.42 0.15
C ASP A 153 18.86 -4.91 0.11
N GLU A 154 19.99 -4.20 0.26
CA GLU A 154 20.09 -2.76 -0.03
C GLU A 154 19.45 -2.46 -1.39
N HIS A 155 19.39 -3.45 -2.27
CA HIS A 155 18.71 -3.45 -3.54
C HIS A 155 17.18 -3.28 -3.43
N ILE A 156 16.51 -3.81 -2.40
CA ILE A 156 15.06 -3.61 -2.22
C ILE A 156 14.79 -2.16 -1.83
N ILE A 157 15.64 -1.60 -0.99
CA ILE A 157 15.48 -0.22 -0.50
C ILE A 157 15.90 0.77 -1.57
N SER A 158 17.03 0.53 -2.26
CA SER A 158 17.47 1.38 -3.37
C SER A 158 16.45 1.39 -4.50
N ASN A 159 15.87 0.23 -4.86
CA ASN A 159 14.78 0.16 -5.83
C ASN A 159 13.49 0.82 -5.33
N PHE A 160 13.18 0.74 -4.04
CA PHE A 160 12.05 1.45 -3.45
C PHE A 160 12.24 2.97 -3.56
N LEU A 161 13.43 3.47 -3.22
CA LEU A 161 13.75 4.89 -3.26
C LEU A 161 13.88 5.40 -4.71
N LEU A 162 14.52 4.66 -5.61
CA LEU A 162 14.65 5.02 -7.02
C LEU A 162 13.30 5.11 -7.72
N ASN A 163 12.38 4.18 -7.44
CA ASN A 163 11.02 4.22 -8.00
C ASN A 163 10.12 5.30 -7.37
N LYS A 164 10.57 5.97 -6.31
CA LYS A 164 9.86 7.10 -5.69
C LYS A 164 10.07 8.40 -6.48
N PHE A 165 11.22 8.56 -7.12
CA PHE A 165 11.68 9.83 -7.71
C PHE A 165 11.79 9.82 -9.24
N GLY A 166 11.44 8.69 -9.89
CA GLY A 166 11.44 8.54 -11.37
C GLY A 166 10.07 8.74 -12.01
#